data_50ac4eec2993a492e394717b8b170f00
#
_entry.id   50ac4eec2993a492e394717b8b170f00
#
_cell.length_a   1.000
_cell.length_b   1.000
_cell.length_c   1.000
_cell.angle_alpha   90.00
_cell.angle_beta   90.00
_cell.angle_gamma   90.00
#
_symmetry.space_group_name_H-M   'P 1'
#
loop_
_entity.id
_entity.type
_entity.pdbx_description
1 polymer ?
#
loop_
_entity_poly.entity_id
_entity_poly.type
_entity_poly.pdbx_seq_one_letter_code
_entity_poly.pdbx_strand_id
1 'polypeptide(L)'
;MSIVDPHGSHAVPPPSESSDSSPRTQALEPHRVVVVDDHELLRTGTRRILEETSGFTVVGEAEDGEAALRVIADTEPDVVLVDIRLPTINGIDLARQIVAERPSMTVLILSAYDDEHYVRESLAAGVSGYLLKTMPSDELVRSIRDACDGTGLTGSPAAWRGEKAAESVSSDDSPRLTAREQEVVRLVARGMSNKAIAHQLRISPRTVEGHLNHVFDKLGTTSRTELVHFALASSLFAREHSEGPGAAQ
;
A
#
# COMPACT_ATOMS: atom_id res chain seq x y z
N MET A 1 89.08 7.22 -46.03
CA MET A 1 89.19 5.77 -45.82
C MET A 1 88.05 5.35 -44.92
N SER A 2 87.02 4.77 -45.55
CA SER A 2 85.72 4.45 -44.97
C SER A 2 85.78 3.20 -44.08
N ILE A 3 85.06 3.17 -43.00
CA ILE A 3 84.61 1.91 -42.42
C ILE A 3 83.10 2.11 -42.02
N VAL A 4 82.24 1.35 -42.64
CA VAL A 4 80.79 1.24 -42.44
C VAL A 4 80.57 0.21 -41.35
N ASP A 5 79.77 0.51 -40.32
CA ASP A 5 79.30 -0.47 -39.40
C ASP A 5 77.77 -0.76 -39.69
N PRO A 6 77.40 -2.01 -39.91
CA PRO A 6 76.06 -2.44 -40.16
C PRO A 6 75.47 -3.23 -38.94
N HIS A 7 74.85 -2.63 -38.00
CA HIS A 7 73.90 -3.34 -37.09
C HIS A 7 72.77 -2.42 -36.70
N GLY A 8 71.74 -2.44 -37.52
CA GLY A 8 70.43 -1.91 -37.16
C GLY A 8 69.73 -2.85 -36.17
N SER A 9 69.70 -2.47 -34.91
CA SER A 9 68.87 -3.12 -33.90
C SER A 9 67.46 -2.48 -33.93
N HIS A 10 66.54 -3.20 -34.55
CA HIS A 10 65.11 -2.86 -34.43
C HIS A 10 64.62 -3.22 -33.01
N ALA A 11 64.46 -2.23 -32.16
CA ALA A 11 63.76 -2.35 -30.93
C ALA A 11 62.22 -2.46 -31.22
N VAL A 12 61.69 -3.64 -30.97
CA VAL A 12 60.27 -3.89 -30.98
C VAL A 12 59.64 -3.18 -29.73
N PRO A 13 58.66 -2.29 -29.86
CA PRO A 13 58.01 -1.73 -28.70
C PRO A 13 57.20 -2.83 -27.99
N PRO A 14 57.09 -2.78 -26.65
CA PRO A 14 56.30 -3.75 -25.89
C PRO A 14 54.78 -3.61 -26.26
N PRO A 15 54.03 -4.71 -26.22
CA PRO A 15 52.58 -4.67 -26.50
C PRO A 15 51.90 -3.73 -25.51
N SER A 16 51.17 -2.78 -26.05
CA SER A 16 50.28 -1.89 -25.31
C SER A 16 49.29 -2.73 -24.53
N GLU A 17 49.38 -2.64 -23.21
CA GLU A 17 48.34 -3.17 -22.31
C GLU A 17 47.01 -2.52 -22.69
N SER A 18 46.17 -3.26 -23.38
CA SER A 18 44.78 -2.94 -23.59
C SER A 18 44.13 -2.94 -22.21
N SER A 19 43.93 -1.74 -21.67
CA SER A 19 43.05 -1.51 -20.53
C SER A 19 41.66 -1.96 -20.92
N ASP A 20 41.35 -3.20 -20.54
CA ASP A 20 40.00 -3.75 -20.55
C ASP A 20 39.14 -2.96 -19.54
N SER A 21 38.65 -1.81 -20.01
CA SER A 21 37.66 -1.02 -19.30
C SER A 21 36.28 -1.60 -19.58
N SER A 22 36.08 -2.86 -19.26
CA SER A 22 34.72 -3.37 -19.12
C SER A 22 34.03 -2.56 -18.03
N PRO A 23 32.87 -1.93 -18.30
CA PRO A 23 32.13 -1.25 -17.25
C PRO A 23 31.79 -2.32 -16.20
N ARG A 24 32.45 -2.23 -15.04
CA ARG A 24 31.95 -2.96 -13.85
C ARG A 24 30.53 -2.52 -13.67
N THR A 25 29.60 -3.38 -14.01
CA THR A 25 28.21 -3.27 -13.55
C THR A 25 28.31 -3.24 -12.04
N GLN A 26 28.23 -2.03 -11.47
CA GLN A 26 28.06 -1.88 -10.02
C GLN A 26 26.76 -2.63 -9.72
N ALA A 27 26.88 -3.77 -9.10
CA ALA A 27 25.73 -4.46 -8.54
C ALA A 27 25.14 -3.46 -7.55
N LEU A 28 23.99 -2.89 -7.88
CA LEU A 28 23.22 -2.03 -6.97
C LEU A 28 23.00 -2.86 -5.70
N GLU A 29 23.32 -2.28 -4.55
CA GLU A 29 23.03 -2.93 -3.28
C GLU A 29 21.52 -3.21 -3.20
N PRO A 30 21.12 -4.38 -2.67
CA PRO A 30 19.71 -4.71 -2.59
C PRO A 30 18.97 -3.76 -1.63
N HIS A 31 17.81 -3.30 -2.01
CA HIS A 31 16.94 -2.48 -1.15
C HIS A 31 16.58 -3.25 0.12
N ARG A 32 16.79 -2.62 1.26
CA ARG A 32 16.53 -3.15 2.60
C ARG A 32 15.07 -2.92 2.95
N VAL A 33 14.29 -3.99 3.09
CA VAL A 33 12.84 -3.91 3.27
C VAL A 33 12.44 -4.36 4.68
N VAL A 34 11.55 -3.62 5.31
CA VAL A 34 10.79 -4.06 6.50
C VAL A 34 9.35 -4.32 6.10
N VAL A 35 8.79 -5.45 6.55
CA VAL A 35 7.40 -5.84 6.30
C VAL A 35 6.61 -5.76 7.59
N VAL A 36 5.54 -4.96 7.61
CA VAL A 36 4.66 -4.77 8.76
C VAL A 36 3.25 -5.26 8.41
N ASP A 37 2.84 -6.38 9.01
CA ASP A 37 1.54 -7.02 8.75
C ASP A 37 1.20 -7.91 9.97
N ASP A 38 -0.01 -7.83 10.52
CA ASP A 38 -0.43 -8.66 11.66
C ASP A 38 -0.73 -10.12 11.26
N HIS A 39 -0.90 -10.37 9.96
CA HIS A 39 -1.16 -11.71 9.42
C HIS A 39 0.15 -12.42 9.08
N GLU A 40 0.59 -13.37 9.92
CA GLU A 40 1.84 -14.11 9.75
C GLU A 40 1.98 -14.75 8.37
N LEU A 41 0.91 -15.35 7.83
CA LEU A 41 0.95 -16.00 6.53
C LEU A 41 1.21 -15.02 5.38
N LEU A 42 0.58 -13.84 5.44
CA LEU A 42 0.78 -12.79 4.43
C LEU A 42 2.17 -12.17 4.55
N ARG A 43 2.62 -11.92 5.77
CA ARG A 43 3.97 -11.40 6.07
C ARG A 43 5.04 -12.35 5.52
N THR A 44 4.93 -13.65 5.84
CA THR A 44 5.82 -14.70 5.32
C THR A 44 5.77 -14.81 3.79
N GLY A 45 4.57 -14.71 3.20
CA GLY A 45 4.40 -14.74 1.74
C GLY A 45 5.07 -13.54 1.06
N THR A 46 4.86 -12.34 1.58
CA THR A 46 5.47 -11.11 1.06
C THR A 46 6.99 -11.16 1.18
N ARG A 47 7.52 -11.58 2.32
CA ARG A 47 8.95 -11.80 2.52
C ARG A 47 9.52 -12.74 1.46
N ARG A 48 8.91 -13.90 1.27
CA ARG A 48 9.38 -14.90 0.31
C ARG A 48 9.41 -14.34 -1.12
N ILE A 49 8.37 -13.63 -1.56
CA ILE A 49 8.31 -12.99 -2.87
C ILE A 49 9.48 -12.03 -3.06
N LEU A 50 9.80 -11.23 -2.05
CA LEU A 50 10.89 -10.26 -2.10
C LEU A 50 12.27 -10.96 -2.11
N GLU A 51 12.49 -11.98 -1.27
CA GLU A 51 13.75 -12.71 -1.17
C GLU A 51 14.05 -13.58 -2.41
N GLU A 52 13.01 -14.09 -3.09
CA GLU A 52 13.15 -14.80 -4.37
C GLU A 52 13.47 -13.85 -5.54
N THR A 53 13.33 -12.53 -5.32
CA THR A 53 13.59 -11.51 -6.35
C THR A 53 14.91 -10.79 -6.10
N SER A 54 15.77 -10.76 -7.11
CA SER A 54 17.04 -10.01 -7.03
C SER A 54 16.79 -8.51 -6.79
N GLY A 55 17.58 -7.91 -5.91
CA GLY A 55 17.55 -6.48 -5.61
C GLY A 55 16.74 -6.10 -4.37
N PHE A 56 16.26 -7.08 -3.59
CA PHE A 56 15.62 -6.85 -2.30
C PHE A 56 16.22 -7.75 -1.21
N THR A 57 16.25 -7.24 0.02
CA THR A 57 16.62 -8.00 1.23
C THR A 57 15.66 -7.61 2.34
N VAL A 58 14.89 -8.56 2.88
CA VAL A 58 14.04 -8.31 4.03
C VAL A 58 14.90 -8.30 5.29
N VAL A 59 15.06 -7.11 5.88
CA VAL A 59 15.93 -6.87 7.06
C VAL A 59 15.17 -6.92 8.38
N GLY A 60 13.83 -6.95 8.31
CA GLY A 60 12.99 -7.04 9.50
C GLY A 60 11.51 -7.28 9.20
N GLU A 61 10.81 -7.76 10.19
CA GLU A 61 9.37 -8.00 10.17
C GLU A 61 8.75 -7.49 11.47
N ALA A 62 7.50 -7.02 11.41
CA ALA A 62 6.75 -6.60 12.58
C ALA A 62 5.26 -6.97 12.43
N GLU A 63 4.61 -7.25 13.56
CA GLU A 63 3.20 -7.61 13.60
C GLU A 63 2.30 -6.46 14.11
N ASP A 64 2.91 -5.41 14.62
CA ASP A 64 2.22 -4.21 15.11
C ASP A 64 3.07 -2.95 14.94
N GLY A 65 2.47 -1.79 15.19
CA GLY A 65 3.13 -0.49 14.98
C GLY A 65 4.30 -0.23 15.93
N GLU A 66 4.23 -0.69 17.18
CA GLU A 66 5.31 -0.49 18.16
C GLU A 66 6.53 -1.34 17.80
N ALA A 67 6.31 -2.60 17.45
CA ALA A 67 7.37 -3.47 16.93
C ALA A 67 7.97 -2.91 15.64
N ALA A 68 7.13 -2.38 14.73
CA ALA A 68 7.59 -1.77 13.49
C ALA A 68 8.56 -0.61 13.74
N LEU A 69 8.22 0.34 14.63
CA LEU A 69 9.10 1.47 14.94
C LEU A 69 10.44 1.02 15.53
N ARG A 70 10.45 0.00 16.40
CA ARG A 70 11.70 -0.58 16.93
C ARG A 70 12.54 -1.20 15.82
N VAL A 71 11.94 -2.06 14.98
CA VAL A 71 12.63 -2.73 13.88
C VAL A 71 13.20 -1.72 12.88
N ILE A 72 12.44 -0.67 12.55
CA ILE A 72 12.89 0.40 11.66
C ILE A 72 14.07 1.16 12.25
N ALA A 73 14.06 1.43 13.56
CA ALA A 73 15.16 2.10 14.24
C ALA A 73 16.43 1.25 14.26
N ASP A 74 16.30 -0.06 14.46
CA ASP A 74 17.43 -0.99 14.58
C ASP A 74 18.03 -1.37 13.22
N THR A 75 17.21 -1.43 12.18
CA THR A 75 17.63 -1.94 10.86
C THR A 75 17.88 -0.87 9.81
N GLU A 76 17.39 0.35 10.01
CA GLU A 76 17.49 1.46 9.05
C GLU A 76 17.18 1.00 7.60
N PRO A 77 15.94 0.59 7.30
CA PRO A 77 15.56 0.10 5.99
C PRO A 77 15.43 1.24 4.97
N ASP A 78 15.52 0.90 3.68
CA ASP A 78 15.22 1.82 2.58
C ASP A 78 13.70 1.91 2.34
N VAL A 79 13.00 0.81 2.57
CA VAL A 79 11.58 0.64 2.27
C VAL A 79 10.84 0.00 3.45
N VAL A 80 9.66 0.51 3.74
CA VAL A 80 8.73 -0.10 4.70
C VAL A 80 7.40 -0.40 4.00
N LEU A 81 6.98 -1.66 4.01
CA LEU A 81 5.65 -2.10 3.58
C LEU A 81 4.75 -2.17 4.80
N VAL A 82 3.66 -1.43 4.81
CA VAL A 82 2.77 -1.30 5.98
C VAL A 82 1.37 -1.76 5.63
N ASP A 83 0.85 -2.76 6.33
CA ASP A 83 -0.58 -3.07 6.27
C ASP A 83 -1.39 -1.96 6.94
N ILE A 84 -2.55 -1.63 6.40
CA ILE A 84 -3.48 -0.66 7.00
C ILE A 84 -3.98 -1.17 8.35
N ARG A 85 -4.26 -2.46 8.46
CA ARG A 85 -4.91 -3.02 9.64
C ARG A 85 -3.89 -3.64 10.57
N LEU A 86 -3.49 -2.88 11.57
CA LEU A 86 -2.62 -3.33 12.64
C LEU A 86 -3.38 -3.31 13.97
N PRO A 87 -3.02 -4.17 14.95
CA PRO A 87 -3.79 -4.33 16.19
C PRO A 87 -3.88 -3.09 17.07
N THR A 88 -2.83 -2.27 17.11
CA THR A 88 -2.66 -1.20 18.09
C THR A 88 -2.78 0.21 17.50
N ILE A 89 -2.49 0.37 16.22
CA ILE A 89 -2.53 1.64 15.49
C ILE A 89 -2.96 1.37 14.05
N ASN A 90 -3.68 2.31 13.44
CA ASN A 90 -3.95 2.24 12.01
C ASN A 90 -2.63 2.38 11.24
N GLY A 91 -2.40 1.51 10.23
CA GLY A 91 -1.17 1.54 9.44
C GLY A 91 -0.93 2.85 8.69
N ILE A 92 -1.98 3.60 8.34
CA ILE A 92 -1.85 4.94 7.75
C ILE A 92 -1.29 5.94 8.77
N ASP A 93 -1.70 5.84 10.04
CA ASP A 93 -1.16 6.69 11.10
C ASP A 93 0.29 6.34 11.42
N LEU A 94 0.62 5.04 11.43
CA LEU A 94 2.00 4.57 11.53
C LEU A 94 2.84 5.10 10.36
N ALA A 95 2.34 5.00 9.12
CA ALA A 95 3.03 5.50 7.94
C ALA A 95 3.26 7.02 8.02
N ARG A 96 2.26 7.78 8.48
CA ARG A 96 2.37 9.24 8.71
C ARG A 96 3.48 9.57 9.70
N GLN A 97 3.57 8.81 10.80
CA GLN A 97 4.63 8.97 11.78
C GLN A 97 6.00 8.68 11.18
N ILE A 98 6.15 7.56 10.46
CA ILE A 98 7.42 7.18 9.81
C ILE A 98 7.86 8.26 8.82
N VAL A 99 6.96 8.74 7.96
CA VAL A 99 7.26 9.79 6.97
C VAL A 99 7.67 11.10 7.65
N ALA A 100 7.01 11.48 8.74
CA ALA A 100 7.36 12.69 9.49
C ALA A 100 8.74 12.61 10.15
N GLU A 101 9.11 11.45 10.69
CA GLU A 101 10.40 11.24 11.35
C GLU A 101 11.54 10.96 10.36
N ARG A 102 11.24 10.36 9.21
CA ARG A 102 12.20 9.91 8.19
C ARG A 102 11.71 10.23 6.77
N PRO A 103 11.76 11.49 6.33
CA PRO A 103 11.18 11.94 5.05
C PRO A 103 11.82 11.30 3.80
N SER A 104 13.03 10.75 3.91
CA SER A 104 13.73 10.07 2.81
C SER A 104 13.38 8.59 2.67
N MET A 105 12.66 8.02 3.64
CA MET A 105 12.29 6.61 3.63
C MET A 105 11.12 6.35 2.69
N THR A 106 11.22 5.33 1.86
CA THR A 106 10.11 4.89 1.03
C THR A 106 9.09 4.13 1.87
N VAL A 107 7.90 4.68 2.04
CA VAL A 107 6.80 4.02 2.77
C VAL A 107 5.69 3.65 1.81
N LEU A 108 5.33 2.38 1.77
CA LEU A 108 4.28 1.84 0.91
C LEU A 108 3.18 1.20 1.76
N ILE A 109 1.95 1.54 1.49
CA ILE A 109 0.80 0.83 2.07
C ILE A 109 0.54 -0.44 1.25
N LEU A 110 0.35 -1.56 1.96
CA LEU A 110 -0.02 -2.84 1.37
C LEU A 110 -1.38 -3.27 1.93
N SER A 111 -2.43 -3.21 1.14
CA SER A 111 -3.82 -3.36 1.58
C SER A 111 -4.59 -4.46 0.84
N ALA A 112 -5.50 -5.13 1.53
CA ALA A 112 -6.46 -6.04 0.90
C ALA A 112 -7.64 -5.30 0.22
N TYR A 113 -7.73 -3.97 0.38
CA TYR A 113 -8.88 -3.17 -0.01
C TYR A 113 -8.52 -2.17 -1.11
N ASP A 114 -9.36 -2.10 -2.14
CA ASP A 114 -9.33 -1.08 -3.19
C ASP A 114 -10.38 -0.01 -2.87
N ASP A 115 -10.14 0.77 -1.80
CA ASP A 115 -11.03 1.85 -1.38
C ASP A 115 -10.36 3.21 -1.57
N GLU A 116 -11.05 4.08 -2.29
CA GLU A 116 -10.57 5.42 -2.62
C GLU A 116 -10.29 6.29 -1.37
N HIS A 117 -11.01 6.05 -0.28
CA HIS A 117 -10.79 6.77 0.98
C HIS A 117 -9.40 6.43 1.54
N TYR A 118 -9.05 5.15 1.68
CA TYR A 118 -7.73 4.75 2.15
C TYR A 118 -6.60 5.20 1.25
N VAL A 119 -6.83 5.19 -0.07
CA VAL A 119 -5.84 5.71 -1.02
C VAL A 119 -5.58 7.20 -0.76
N ARG A 120 -6.64 8.01 -0.62
CA ARG A 120 -6.51 9.45 -0.35
C ARG A 120 -5.86 9.73 1.01
N GLU A 121 -6.26 9.03 2.06
CA GLU A 121 -5.66 9.19 3.39
C GLU A 121 -4.18 8.81 3.40
N SER A 122 -3.81 7.72 2.70
CA SER A 122 -2.42 7.31 2.55
C SER A 122 -1.59 8.36 1.82
N LEU A 123 -2.11 8.91 0.72
CA LEU A 123 -1.45 9.99 -0.01
C LEU A 123 -1.30 11.25 0.85
N ALA A 124 -2.34 11.61 1.61
CA ALA A 124 -2.28 12.73 2.55
C ALA A 124 -1.30 12.49 3.72
N ALA A 125 -1.03 11.23 4.07
CA ALA A 125 0.01 10.86 5.02
C ALA A 125 1.43 10.96 4.44
N GLY A 126 1.58 11.19 3.12
CA GLY A 126 2.86 11.36 2.45
C GLY A 126 3.56 10.05 2.05
N VAL A 127 2.83 8.94 1.97
CA VAL A 127 3.40 7.65 1.55
C VAL A 127 3.82 7.68 0.08
N SER A 128 4.79 6.86 -0.29
CA SER A 128 5.32 6.73 -1.65
C SER A 128 4.39 5.95 -2.59
N GLY A 129 3.45 5.17 -2.05
CA GLY A 129 2.48 4.43 -2.87
C GLY A 129 1.51 3.57 -2.05
N TYR A 130 0.49 3.07 -2.77
CA TYR A 130 -0.55 2.21 -2.23
C TYR A 130 -0.68 0.97 -3.10
N LEU A 131 -0.46 -0.20 -2.54
CA LEU A 131 -0.41 -1.48 -3.24
C LEU A 131 -1.52 -2.41 -2.74
N LEU A 132 -2.09 -3.20 -3.64
CA LEU A 132 -3.10 -4.18 -3.28
C LEU A 132 -2.45 -5.54 -3.00
N LYS A 133 -2.81 -6.18 -1.87
CA LYS A 133 -2.40 -7.56 -1.54
C LYS A 133 -2.90 -8.62 -2.54
N THR A 134 -3.86 -8.24 -3.41
CA THR A 134 -4.39 -9.08 -4.49
C THR A 134 -3.63 -8.95 -5.80
N MET A 135 -2.67 -8.06 -5.87
CA MET A 135 -1.82 -7.80 -7.04
C MET A 135 -0.93 -9.02 -7.34
N PRO A 136 -0.67 -9.35 -8.61
CA PRO A 136 0.32 -10.36 -8.99
C PRO A 136 1.71 -10.06 -8.40
N SER A 137 2.46 -11.09 -8.02
CA SER A 137 3.75 -10.93 -7.34
C SER A 137 4.77 -10.13 -8.16
N ASP A 138 4.79 -10.32 -9.48
CA ASP A 138 5.68 -9.60 -10.40
C ASP A 138 5.33 -8.11 -10.51
N GLU A 139 4.05 -7.78 -10.44
CA GLU A 139 3.56 -6.40 -10.42
C GLU A 139 3.86 -5.74 -9.08
N LEU A 140 3.65 -6.46 -7.96
CA LEU A 140 4.01 -5.99 -6.62
C LEU A 140 5.49 -5.62 -6.54
N VAL A 141 6.36 -6.52 -6.96
CA VAL A 141 7.82 -6.31 -6.95
C VAL A 141 8.22 -5.12 -7.82
N ARG A 142 7.64 -4.99 -9.02
CA ARG A 142 7.90 -3.86 -9.90
C ARG A 142 7.50 -2.55 -9.25
N SER A 143 6.30 -2.49 -8.69
CA SER A 143 5.79 -1.29 -8.02
C SER A 143 6.64 -0.86 -6.82
N ILE A 144 7.14 -1.82 -6.03
CA ILE A 144 8.06 -1.50 -4.93
C ILE A 144 9.37 -0.92 -5.49
N ARG A 145 9.92 -1.51 -6.53
CA ARG A 145 11.16 -1.02 -7.17
C ARG A 145 10.99 0.39 -7.72
N ASP A 146 9.91 0.62 -8.48
CA ASP A 146 9.62 1.93 -9.06
C ASP A 146 9.47 3.02 -7.98
N ALA A 147 8.91 2.67 -6.82
CA ALA A 147 8.82 3.57 -5.67
C ALA A 147 10.21 3.87 -5.06
N CYS A 148 11.10 2.87 -4.98
CA CYS A 148 12.47 3.07 -4.50
C CYS A 148 13.28 3.96 -5.43
N ASP A 149 13.12 3.78 -6.74
CA ASP A 149 13.84 4.53 -7.76
C ASP A 149 13.30 5.96 -7.96
N GLY A 150 12.22 6.32 -7.26
CA GLY A 150 11.59 7.63 -7.35
C GLY A 150 10.92 7.90 -8.71
N THR A 151 10.65 6.86 -9.50
CA THR A 151 10.12 6.96 -10.85
C THR A 151 8.61 7.18 -10.92
N GLY A 152 7.94 7.29 -9.77
CA GLY A 152 6.53 7.69 -9.69
C GLY A 152 5.75 7.03 -8.56
N LEU A 153 4.55 7.52 -8.31
CA LEU A 153 3.51 6.89 -7.47
C LEU A 153 2.98 5.66 -8.20
N THR A 154 3.78 4.59 -8.25
CA THR A 154 3.43 3.37 -8.96
C THR A 154 2.54 2.49 -8.11
N GLY A 155 1.57 1.85 -8.73
CA GLY A 155 0.64 0.95 -8.06
C GLY A 155 -0.49 1.61 -7.28
N SER A 156 -0.60 2.93 -7.30
CA SER A 156 -1.75 3.61 -6.71
C SER A 156 -3.00 3.40 -7.58
N PRO A 157 -4.13 2.95 -7.01
CA PRO A 157 -5.41 3.02 -7.70
C PRO A 157 -5.74 4.42 -8.25
N ALA A 158 -5.16 5.47 -7.67
CA ALA A 158 -5.26 6.85 -8.14
C ALA A 158 -4.42 7.12 -9.40
N ALA A 159 -3.31 6.44 -9.63
CA ALA A 159 -2.60 6.49 -10.91
C ALA A 159 -3.46 5.90 -12.03
N TRP A 160 -4.31 4.93 -11.73
CA TRP A 160 -5.30 4.40 -12.68
C TRP A 160 -6.51 5.31 -12.88
N ARG A 161 -6.83 6.17 -11.89
CA ARG A 161 -8.00 7.06 -11.89
C ARG A 161 -7.62 8.53 -12.04
N GLY A 162 -6.35 8.82 -12.27
CA GLY A 162 -5.77 10.17 -12.29
C GLY A 162 -6.38 11.15 -13.29
N GLU A 163 -7.24 10.71 -14.21
CA GLU A 163 -8.01 11.59 -15.08
C GLU A 163 -9.38 11.98 -14.51
N LYS A 164 -9.86 11.32 -13.42
CA LYS A 164 -11.19 11.65 -12.83
C LYS A 164 -11.14 12.28 -11.43
N ALA A 165 -10.01 12.24 -10.75
CA ALA A 165 -9.90 12.75 -9.37
C ALA A 165 -9.71 14.27 -9.28
N ALA A 166 -9.50 14.96 -10.39
CA ALA A 166 -9.27 16.41 -10.40
C ALA A 166 -10.55 17.26 -10.26
N GLU A 167 -11.74 16.68 -10.32
CA GLU A 167 -12.99 17.44 -10.35
C GLU A 167 -13.90 17.34 -9.11
N SER A 168 -13.48 16.66 -8.03
CA SER A 168 -14.32 16.61 -6.82
C SER A 168 -13.56 16.84 -5.52
N VAL A 169 -12.85 17.97 -5.44
CA VAL A 169 -12.43 18.51 -4.14
C VAL A 169 -13.58 19.39 -3.64
N SER A 170 -14.58 18.80 -3.06
CA SER A 170 -15.45 19.48 -2.12
C SER A 170 -14.95 19.18 -0.71
N SER A 171 -14.29 20.16 -0.15
CA SER A 171 -13.89 20.26 1.25
C SER A 171 -15.13 20.18 2.16
N ASP A 172 -15.47 18.98 2.62
CA ASP A 172 -16.34 18.79 3.77
C ASP A 172 -15.77 17.67 4.63
N ASP A 173 -15.07 18.07 5.66
CA ASP A 173 -14.26 17.25 6.60
C ASP A 173 -15.18 16.57 7.64
N SER A 174 -16.22 15.90 7.17
CA SER A 174 -17.09 15.06 8.01
C SER A 174 -16.93 13.60 7.59
N PRO A 175 -16.85 12.64 8.51
CA PRO A 175 -16.77 11.22 8.21
C PRO A 175 -18.08 10.72 7.58
N ARG A 176 -18.29 11.05 6.31
CA ARG A 176 -19.50 10.63 5.59
C ARG A 176 -19.30 9.26 5.00
N LEU A 177 -20.24 8.37 5.30
CA LEU A 177 -20.33 7.08 4.66
C LEU A 177 -20.61 7.25 3.17
N THR A 178 -19.91 6.49 2.32
CA THR A 178 -20.22 6.40 0.89
C THR A 178 -21.62 5.84 0.67
N ALA A 179 -22.23 6.04 -0.49
CA ALA A 179 -23.53 5.49 -0.82
C ALA A 179 -23.58 3.96 -0.62
N ARG A 180 -22.48 3.27 -0.94
CA ARG A 180 -22.36 1.82 -0.77
C ARG A 180 -22.26 1.39 0.68
N GLU A 181 -21.52 2.10 1.50
CA GLU A 181 -21.42 1.88 2.94
C GLU A 181 -22.77 2.16 3.63
N GLN A 182 -23.45 3.23 3.26
CA GLN A 182 -24.81 3.52 3.76
C GLN A 182 -25.78 2.38 3.44
N GLU A 183 -25.70 1.82 2.23
CA GLU A 183 -26.53 0.69 1.82
C GLU A 183 -26.22 -0.55 2.66
N VAL A 184 -24.95 -0.86 2.91
CA VAL A 184 -24.53 -1.96 3.79
C VAL A 184 -25.02 -1.72 5.21
N VAL A 185 -24.86 -0.52 5.77
CA VAL A 185 -25.35 -0.17 7.12
C VAL A 185 -26.85 -0.34 7.25
N ARG A 186 -27.63 0.09 6.23
CA ARG A 186 -29.09 -0.13 6.22
C ARG A 186 -29.46 -1.60 6.32
N LEU A 187 -28.77 -2.46 5.57
CA LEU A 187 -29.03 -3.89 5.56
C LEU A 187 -28.60 -4.57 6.87
N VAL A 188 -27.52 -4.07 7.48
CA VAL A 188 -27.08 -4.49 8.82
C VAL A 188 -28.12 -4.08 9.88
N ALA A 189 -28.64 -2.86 9.82
CA ALA A 189 -29.69 -2.38 10.74
C ALA A 189 -31.00 -3.18 10.63
N ARG A 190 -31.27 -3.77 9.46
CA ARG A 190 -32.36 -4.73 9.23
C ARG A 190 -32.07 -6.15 9.74
N GLY A 191 -30.92 -6.37 10.39
CA GLY A 191 -30.52 -7.67 10.95
C GLY A 191 -29.99 -8.69 9.92
N MET A 192 -29.69 -8.29 8.70
CA MET A 192 -29.25 -9.22 7.65
C MET A 192 -27.82 -9.71 7.89
N SER A 193 -27.55 -11.00 7.67
CA SER A 193 -26.18 -11.54 7.71
C SER A 193 -25.34 -11.08 6.52
N ASN A 194 -24.00 -11.12 6.65
CA ASN A 194 -23.09 -10.75 5.55
C ASN A 194 -23.37 -11.55 4.27
N LYS A 195 -23.75 -12.83 4.41
CA LYS A 195 -24.13 -13.69 3.28
C LYS A 195 -25.41 -13.19 2.60
N ALA A 196 -26.41 -12.77 3.36
CA ALA A 196 -27.66 -12.22 2.82
C ALA A 196 -27.44 -10.86 2.15
N ILE A 197 -26.63 -9.99 2.77
CA ILE A 197 -26.23 -8.70 2.21
C ILE A 197 -25.47 -8.91 0.89
N ALA A 198 -24.51 -9.80 0.88
CA ALA A 198 -23.73 -10.16 -0.31
C ALA A 198 -24.62 -10.59 -1.47
N HIS A 199 -25.59 -11.45 -1.20
CA HIS A 199 -26.56 -11.91 -2.20
C HIS A 199 -27.40 -10.74 -2.73
N GLN A 200 -27.94 -9.89 -1.85
CA GLN A 200 -28.78 -8.75 -2.22
C GLN A 200 -28.02 -7.73 -3.05
N LEU A 201 -26.77 -7.45 -2.68
CA LEU A 201 -25.93 -6.47 -3.31
C LEU A 201 -25.12 -7.00 -4.51
N ARG A 202 -25.23 -8.31 -4.82
CA ARG A 202 -24.52 -9.03 -5.88
C ARG A 202 -22.99 -8.89 -5.77
N ILE A 203 -22.46 -9.02 -4.56
CA ILE A 203 -21.04 -8.98 -4.25
C ILE A 203 -20.65 -10.20 -3.42
N SER A 204 -19.37 -10.39 -3.13
CA SER A 204 -18.93 -11.48 -2.25
C SER A 204 -19.18 -11.17 -0.77
N PRO A 205 -19.38 -12.18 0.12
CA PRO A 205 -19.43 -11.95 1.56
C PRO A 205 -18.19 -11.26 2.09
N ARG A 206 -17.02 -11.53 1.53
CA ARG A 206 -15.75 -10.88 1.85
C ARG A 206 -15.77 -9.38 1.51
N THR A 207 -16.39 -9.00 0.40
CA THR A 207 -16.58 -7.59 0.04
C THR A 207 -17.49 -6.87 1.04
N VAL A 208 -18.54 -7.56 1.55
CA VAL A 208 -19.40 -7.00 2.61
C VAL A 208 -18.62 -6.79 3.90
N GLU A 209 -17.75 -7.73 4.27
CA GLU A 209 -16.86 -7.59 5.42
C GLU A 209 -15.93 -6.38 5.26
N GLY A 210 -15.37 -6.18 4.06
CA GLY A 210 -14.60 -4.98 3.73
C GLY A 210 -15.38 -3.70 3.99
N HIS A 211 -16.58 -3.56 3.42
CA HIS A 211 -17.42 -2.38 3.66
C HIS A 211 -17.77 -2.17 5.14
N LEU A 212 -18.05 -3.25 5.90
CA LEU A 212 -18.32 -3.15 7.32
C LEU A 212 -17.13 -2.64 8.12
N ASN A 213 -15.95 -3.09 7.77
CA ASN A 213 -14.74 -2.63 8.42
C ASN A 213 -14.51 -1.14 8.21
N HIS A 214 -14.70 -0.64 6.98
CA HIS A 214 -14.61 0.80 6.68
C HIS A 214 -15.66 1.60 7.44
N VAL A 215 -16.87 1.06 7.57
CA VAL A 215 -17.92 1.69 8.36
C VAL A 215 -17.54 1.76 9.83
N PHE A 216 -16.97 0.69 10.39
CA PHE A 216 -16.51 0.69 11.77
C PHE A 216 -15.44 1.75 12.00
N ASP A 217 -14.47 1.84 11.12
CA ASP A 217 -13.39 2.82 11.21
C ASP A 217 -13.95 4.27 11.09
N LYS A 218 -14.81 4.55 10.11
CA LYS A 218 -15.41 5.87 9.90
C LYS A 218 -16.34 6.33 11.03
N LEU A 219 -17.03 5.40 11.66
CA LEU A 219 -18.00 5.71 12.71
C LEU A 219 -17.44 5.53 14.12
N GLY A 220 -16.19 5.07 14.25
CA GLY A 220 -15.55 4.78 15.54
C GLY A 220 -16.26 3.66 16.31
N THR A 221 -16.91 2.72 15.60
CA THR A 221 -17.60 1.57 16.19
C THR A 221 -16.71 0.33 16.09
N THR A 222 -16.75 -0.53 17.11
CA THR A 222 -15.88 -1.72 17.18
C THR A 222 -16.64 -3.02 16.94
N SER A 223 -17.98 -2.95 16.90
CA SER A 223 -18.82 -4.13 16.76
C SER A 223 -20.07 -3.88 15.92
N ARG A 224 -20.58 -4.98 15.36
CA ARG A 224 -21.85 -4.96 14.62
C ARG A 224 -23.01 -4.44 15.46
N THR A 225 -23.04 -4.77 16.76
CA THR A 225 -24.07 -4.33 17.68
C THR A 225 -24.03 -2.81 17.87
N GLU A 226 -22.84 -2.25 18.05
CA GLU A 226 -22.64 -0.80 18.14
C GLU A 226 -23.05 -0.10 16.86
N LEU A 227 -22.72 -0.68 15.70
CA LEU A 227 -23.14 -0.16 14.42
C LEU A 227 -24.67 -0.12 14.27
N VAL A 228 -25.36 -1.17 14.71
CA VAL A 228 -26.84 -1.19 14.71
C VAL A 228 -27.40 -0.09 15.63
N HIS A 229 -26.84 0.06 16.84
CA HIS A 229 -27.26 1.13 17.76
C HIS A 229 -27.01 2.52 17.15
N PHE A 230 -25.86 2.73 16.55
CA PHE A 230 -25.51 3.97 15.87
C PHE A 230 -26.48 4.27 14.72
N ALA A 231 -26.78 3.27 13.89
CA ALA A 231 -27.70 3.39 12.76
C ALA A 231 -29.13 3.74 13.19
N LEU A 232 -29.58 3.17 14.31
CA LEU A 232 -30.92 3.46 14.86
C LEU A 232 -30.99 4.84 15.56
N ALA A 233 -29.89 5.29 16.18
CA ALA A 233 -29.82 6.58 16.87
C ALA A 233 -29.59 7.76 15.91
N SER A 234 -28.90 7.54 14.80
CA SER A 234 -28.69 8.58 13.79
C SER A 234 -29.86 8.65 12.85
N SER A 235 -30.39 9.87 12.64
CA SER A 235 -31.51 10.15 11.70
C SER A 235 -31.20 9.83 10.24
N LEU A 236 -30.06 9.20 9.95
CA LEU A 236 -29.63 8.75 8.63
C LEU A 236 -30.66 7.81 7.95
N PHE A 237 -31.54 7.18 8.73
CA PHE A 237 -32.52 6.20 8.23
C PHE A 237 -33.98 6.55 8.55
N ALA A 238 -34.25 7.73 9.11
CA ALA A 238 -35.60 8.14 9.55
C ALA A 238 -36.56 8.51 8.40
N ARG A 239 -36.11 8.53 7.14
CA ARG A 239 -36.94 9.04 6.02
C ARG A 239 -37.78 8.00 5.26
N GLU A 240 -37.73 6.72 5.60
CA GLU A 240 -38.47 5.70 4.85
C GLU A 240 -39.80 5.23 5.49
N HIS A 241 -40.26 5.84 6.58
CA HIS A 241 -41.51 5.44 7.25
C HIS A 241 -42.71 6.38 7.04
N SER A 242 -42.63 7.33 6.10
CA SER A 242 -43.74 8.28 5.84
C SER A 242 -44.50 8.07 4.53
N GLU A 243 -44.33 6.93 3.85
CA GLU A 243 -45.26 6.53 2.78
C GLU A 243 -46.14 5.38 3.28
N GLY A 244 -47.10 5.73 4.11
CA GLY A 244 -48.25 4.88 4.42
C GLY A 244 -49.16 4.78 3.20
N PRO A 245 -49.90 3.67 2.99
CA PRO A 245 -50.77 3.49 1.85
C PRO A 245 -51.95 4.45 1.98
N GLY A 246 -52.02 5.41 1.05
CA GLY A 246 -53.20 6.28 0.87
C GLY A 246 -54.43 5.45 0.64
N ALA A 247 -55.41 5.65 1.49
CA ALA A 247 -56.72 5.07 1.42
C ALA A 247 -57.39 5.44 0.07
N ALA A 248 -57.78 4.41 -0.65
CA ALA A 248 -58.78 4.53 -1.71
C ALA A 248 -60.16 4.80 -1.07
N GLN A 249 -60.79 5.85 -1.49
CA GLN A 249 -62.26 5.97 -1.53
C GLN A 249 -62.66 6.18 -2.98
#